data_d165aa3271443fb3452dc204b40bcfc0
#
_entry.id   d165aa3271443fb3452dc204b40bcfc0
#
_cell.length_a   1.000
_cell.length_b   1.000
_cell.length_c   1.000
_cell.angle_alpha   90.00
_cell.angle_beta   90.00
_cell.angle_gamma   90.00
#
_symmetry.space_group_name_H-M   'P 1'
#
loop_
_entity.id
_entity.type
_entity.pdbx_description
1 polymer ?
#
loop_
_entity_poly.entity_id
_entity_poly.type
_entity_poly.pdbx_seq_one_letter_code
_entity_poly.pdbx_strand_id
1 'polypeptide(L)'
;LPGAEPAPVAWDRKVAEFLAFMRRRVTGDYEVDEFGYDRELTDRVLNAPLRPLYSKWFRVETRGLENIPDTGGALIVANHSGTVAIDSLMTSIALLDHHPARRQLRMLGANLVFQTPVVGEYARKTGSTLACAPDAERLLNKGELVGVWPEGFKGVGKPFSERYKLQRFGRGGFVSAALRTKSPIIPCAIVGAEEIYPMISNAKTLARIMGVQNFTITSTIPWLRPLGLEPLPSKWIIEF
;
A
#
# COMPACT_ATOMS: atom_id res chain seq x y z
N LEU A 1 5.82 55.03 -6.04
CA LEU A 1 5.52 53.64 -6.47
C LEU A 1 5.03 52.85 -5.25
N PRO A 2 3.86 52.23 -5.27
CA PRO A 2 3.39 51.43 -4.14
C PRO A 2 4.27 50.17 -4.01
N GLY A 3 4.72 49.87 -2.79
CA GLY A 3 5.61 48.78 -2.47
C GLY A 3 5.05 47.44 -2.89
N ALA A 4 5.82 46.67 -3.60
CA ALA A 4 5.53 45.25 -3.84
C ALA A 4 5.52 44.53 -2.49
N GLU A 5 4.43 43.89 -2.14
CA GLU A 5 4.40 42.98 -0.98
C GLU A 5 5.51 41.93 -1.15
N PRO A 6 6.29 41.68 -0.09
CA PRO A 6 7.31 40.65 -0.16
C PRO A 6 6.63 39.30 -0.46
N ALA A 7 7.20 38.56 -1.44
CA ALA A 7 6.73 37.23 -1.75
C ALA A 7 6.70 36.36 -0.46
N PRO A 8 5.61 35.68 -0.15
CA PRO A 8 5.49 34.91 1.08
C PRO A 8 6.66 33.91 1.18
N VAL A 9 7.33 33.90 2.32
CA VAL A 9 8.42 32.97 2.61
C VAL A 9 7.87 31.55 2.48
N ALA A 10 8.66 30.62 1.96
CA ALA A 10 8.19 29.24 1.68
C ALA A 10 7.56 28.52 2.90
N TRP A 11 7.88 28.99 4.10
CA TRP A 11 7.27 28.56 5.36
C TRP A 11 5.83 29.08 5.52
N ASP A 12 5.56 30.34 5.24
CA ASP A 12 4.23 30.95 5.36
C ASP A 12 3.24 30.27 4.40
N ARG A 13 3.69 29.91 3.21
CA ARG A 13 2.91 29.17 2.24
C ARG A 13 2.51 27.77 2.77
N LYS A 14 3.44 27.02 3.37
CA LYS A 14 3.15 25.70 3.95
C LYS A 14 2.16 25.79 5.10
N VAL A 15 2.29 26.79 5.96
CA VAL A 15 1.35 27.03 7.06
C VAL A 15 -0.03 27.39 6.51
N ALA A 16 -0.11 28.29 5.53
CA ALA A 16 -1.39 28.65 4.91
C ALA A 16 -2.07 27.45 4.24
N GLU A 17 -1.33 26.61 3.52
CA GLU A 17 -1.83 25.37 2.93
C GLU A 17 -2.33 24.37 3.98
N PHE A 18 -1.65 24.24 5.11
CA PHE A 18 -2.06 23.39 6.22
C PHE A 18 -3.34 23.93 6.89
N LEU A 19 -3.42 25.22 7.15
CA LEU A 19 -4.61 25.86 7.72
C LEU A 19 -5.82 25.74 6.78
N ALA A 20 -5.61 25.91 5.48
CA ALA A 20 -6.66 25.71 4.48
C ALA A 20 -7.15 24.25 4.46
N PHE A 21 -6.24 23.28 4.56
CA PHE A 21 -6.56 21.87 4.71
C PHE A 21 -7.41 21.63 5.96
N MET A 22 -6.97 22.10 7.13
CA MET A 22 -7.70 21.94 8.39
C MET A 22 -9.09 22.55 8.33
N ARG A 23 -9.21 23.75 7.74
CA ARG A 23 -10.50 24.42 7.55
C ARG A 23 -11.47 23.54 6.75
N ARG A 24 -11.03 23.00 5.59
CA ARG A 24 -11.89 22.11 4.77
C ARG A 24 -12.33 20.88 5.56
N ARG A 25 -11.47 20.31 6.40
CA ARG A 25 -11.84 19.17 7.26
C ARG A 25 -12.92 19.52 8.27
N VAL A 26 -12.83 20.70 8.91
CA VAL A 26 -13.81 21.16 9.90
C VAL A 26 -15.13 21.53 9.24
N THR A 27 -15.10 22.16 8.06
CA THR A 27 -16.32 22.58 7.34
C THR A 27 -16.98 21.48 6.52
N GLY A 28 -16.34 20.29 6.39
CA GLY A 28 -16.85 19.20 5.56
C GLY A 28 -16.61 19.41 4.04
N ASP A 29 -15.85 20.42 3.65
CA ASP A 29 -15.54 20.75 2.27
C ASP A 29 -14.35 19.93 1.75
N TYR A 30 -14.54 18.61 1.64
CA TYR A 30 -13.59 17.68 1.09
C TYR A 30 -14.29 16.53 0.36
N GLU A 31 -13.62 15.98 -0.64
CA GLU A 31 -14.17 14.92 -1.47
C GLU A 31 -13.64 13.53 -1.06
N VAL A 32 -14.55 12.56 -1.10
CA VAL A 32 -14.28 11.15 -0.89
C VAL A 32 -14.92 10.38 -2.03
N ASP A 33 -14.19 9.48 -2.68
CA ASP A 33 -14.77 8.70 -3.76
C ASP A 33 -15.73 7.60 -3.26
N GLU A 34 -16.37 6.90 -4.19
CA GLU A 34 -17.35 5.83 -3.89
C GLU A 34 -16.76 4.65 -3.10
N PHE A 35 -15.43 4.49 -3.07
CA PHE A 35 -14.72 3.46 -2.30
C PHE A 35 -14.24 3.94 -0.93
N GLY A 36 -14.43 5.23 -0.63
CA GLY A 36 -13.98 5.86 0.61
C GLY A 36 -12.60 6.52 0.53
N TYR A 37 -11.99 6.59 -0.67
CA TYR A 37 -10.69 7.19 -0.87
C TYR A 37 -10.73 8.71 -0.71
N ASP A 38 -9.86 9.20 0.14
CA ASP A 38 -9.65 10.61 0.45
C ASP A 38 -8.25 11.03 0.05
N ARG A 39 -8.12 11.55 -1.16
CA ARG A 39 -6.81 11.85 -1.76
C ARG A 39 -6.00 12.84 -0.94
N GLU A 40 -6.62 13.93 -0.49
CA GLU A 40 -5.91 14.98 0.22
C GLU A 40 -5.43 14.52 1.60
N LEU A 41 -6.30 13.83 2.35
CA LEU A 41 -5.95 13.23 3.65
C LEU A 41 -4.83 12.19 3.48
N THR A 42 -4.92 11.36 2.46
CA THR A 42 -3.93 10.33 2.18
C THR A 42 -2.55 10.92 1.93
N ASP A 43 -2.43 11.88 1.02
CA ASP A 43 -1.13 12.45 0.66
C ASP A 43 -0.53 13.30 1.80
N ARG A 44 -1.35 14.15 2.44
CA ARG A 44 -0.85 15.08 3.46
C ARG A 44 -0.62 14.46 4.83
N VAL A 45 -1.44 13.48 5.23
CA VAL A 45 -1.45 12.96 6.59
C VAL A 45 -1.10 11.48 6.64
N LEU A 46 -1.84 10.62 5.93
CA LEU A 46 -1.72 9.18 6.10
C LEU A 46 -0.41 8.61 5.53
N ASN A 47 0.09 9.18 4.43
CA ASN A 47 1.35 8.79 3.81
C ASN A 47 2.59 9.48 4.42
N ALA A 48 2.39 10.56 5.19
CA ALA A 48 3.51 11.30 5.78
C ALA A 48 4.46 10.42 6.62
N PRO A 49 3.97 9.53 7.54
CA PRO A 49 4.84 8.65 8.32
C PRO A 49 5.47 7.52 7.49
N LEU A 50 4.90 7.17 6.33
CA LEU A 50 5.43 6.12 5.47
C LEU A 50 6.65 6.56 4.66
N ARG A 51 6.79 7.85 4.34
CA ARG A 51 7.92 8.38 3.58
C ARG A 51 9.28 8.19 4.26
N PRO A 52 9.44 8.45 5.57
CA PRO A 52 10.66 8.08 6.30
C PRO A 52 10.94 6.58 6.32
N LEU A 53 9.91 5.73 6.45
CA LEU A 53 10.06 4.28 6.36
C LEU A 53 10.60 3.88 4.98
N TYR A 54 10.01 4.44 3.92
CA TYR A 54 10.44 4.20 2.54
C TYR A 54 11.90 4.61 2.32
N SER A 55 12.26 5.86 2.65
CA SER A 55 13.54 6.45 2.26
C SER A 55 14.70 6.10 3.21
N LYS A 56 14.45 6.00 4.52
CA LYS A 56 15.51 5.84 5.54
C LYS A 56 15.55 4.43 6.13
N TRP A 57 14.40 3.86 6.44
CA TRP A 57 14.32 2.57 7.12
C TRP A 57 14.52 1.41 6.17
N PHE A 58 13.72 1.37 5.10
CA PHE A 58 13.83 0.35 4.06
C PHE A 58 14.72 0.76 2.89
N ARG A 59 15.10 2.01 2.79
CA ARG A 59 15.98 2.53 1.73
C ARG A 59 15.59 1.99 0.36
N VAL A 60 14.30 2.12 0.05
CA VAL A 60 13.70 1.51 -1.15
C VAL A 60 14.32 2.11 -2.41
N GLU A 61 14.76 1.23 -3.29
CA GLU A 61 15.18 1.55 -4.65
C GLU A 61 14.06 1.12 -5.60
N THR A 62 13.58 2.06 -6.41
CA THR A 62 12.50 1.78 -7.36
C THR A 62 13.05 1.81 -8.78
N ARG A 63 12.64 0.82 -9.59
CA ARG A 63 13.06 0.63 -10.98
C ARG A 63 11.85 0.39 -11.87
N GLY A 64 11.98 0.67 -13.16
CA GLY A 64 10.96 0.32 -14.15
C GLY A 64 9.68 1.16 -14.07
N LEU A 65 9.71 2.35 -13.44
CA LEU A 65 8.54 3.23 -13.38
C LEU A 65 8.03 3.64 -14.77
N GLU A 66 8.91 3.68 -15.76
CA GLU A 66 8.60 3.95 -17.16
C GLU A 66 7.70 2.89 -17.81
N ASN A 67 7.61 1.69 -17.24
CA ASN A 67 6.70 0.63 -17.68
C ASN A 67 5.24 0.87 -17.25
N ILE A 68 5.01 1.85 -16.38
CA ILE A 68 3.68 2.19 -15.87
C ILE A 68 3.11 3.34 -16.69
N PRO A 69 1.93 3.19 -17.30
CA PRO A 69 1.34 4.25 -18.11
C PRO A 69 0.98 5.47 -17.25
N ASP A 70 1.21 6.67 -17.76
CA ASP A 70 0.88 7.93 -17.08
C ASP A 70 -0.62 8.08 -16.82
N THR A 71 -1.45 7.50 -17.68
CA THR A 71 -2.92 7.59 -17.64
C THR A 71 -3.56 6.25 -18.03
N GLY A 72 -4.84 6.11 -17.74
CA GLY A 72 -5.61 4.90 -18.04
C GLY A 72 -5.46 3.80 -16.98
N GLY A 73 -6.33 2.80 -17.07
CA GLY A 73 -6.33 1.66 -16.15
C GLY A 73 -5.15 0.73 -16.40
N ALA A 74 -4.47 0.33 -15.33
CA ALA A 74 -3.42 -0.68 -15.38
C ALA A 74 -3.42 -1.51 -14.09
N LEU A 75 -3.04 -2.79 -14.18
CA LEU A 75 -3.04 -3.72 -13.07
C LEU A 75 -1.61 -4.11 -12.69
N ILE A 76 -1.15 -3.69 -11.53
CA ILE A 76 0.12 -4.13 -10.94
C ILE A 76 -0.10 -5.45 -10.21
N VAL A 77 0.76 -6.42 -10.49
CA VAL A 77 0.72 -7.76 -9.89
C VAL A 77 2.06 -8.04 -9.22
N ALA A 78 2.07 -8.10 -7.90
CA ALA A 78 3.29 -8.24 -7.10
C ALA A 78 3.32 -9.52 -6.27
N ASN A 79 4.53 -9.97 -5.89
CA ASN A 79 4.72 -10.93 -4.81
C ASN A 79 4.33 -10.31 -3.46
N HIS A 80 3.96 -11.14 -2.48
CA HIS A 80 3.50 -10.68 -1.17
C HIS A 80 4.38 -11.20 -0.04
N SER A 81 4.69 -10.32 0.90
CA SER A 81 5.60 -10.66 2.00
C SER A 81 5.28 -9.90 3.28
N GLY A 82 5.71 -10.47 4.40
CA GLY A 82 5.57 -9.88 5.72
C GLY A 82 4.21 -10.14 6.39
N THR A 83 4.21 -10.12 7.71
CA THR A 83 3.01 -10.33 8.54
C THR A 83 2.01 -9.18 8.39
N VAL A 84 2.52 -7.98 8.16
CA VAL A 84 1.76 -6.77 7.85
C VAL A 84 2.10 -6.37 6.42
N ALA A 85 1.10 -5.98 5.63
CA ALA A 85 1.22 -5.67 4.21
C ALA A 85 1.97 -4.33 3.95
N ILE A 86 3.17 -4.19 4.52
CA ILE A 86 4.01 -2.99 4.36
C ILE A 86 4.55 -2.90 2.92
N ASP A 87 4.74 -4.03 2.25
CA ASP A 87 5.14 -4.10 0.85
C ASP A 87 4.19 -3.31 -0.06
N SER A 88 2.89 -3.47 0.13
CA SER A 88 1.89 -2.74 -0.65
C SER A 88 1.90 -1.23 -0.35
N LEU A 89 2.14 -0.84 0.91
CA LEU A 89 2.25 0.56 1.29
C LEU A 89 3.50 1.21 0.69
N MET A 90 4.63 0.52 0.70
CA MET A 90 5.88 1.04 0.09
C MET A 90 5.76 1.13 -1.43
N THR A 91 5.06 0.18 -2.06
CA THR A 91 4.75 0.25 -3.50
C THR A 91 3.86 1.47 -3.81
N SER A 92 2.87 1.77 -2.96
CA SER A 92 2.04 2.96 -3.12
C SER A 92 2.86 4.26 -3.00
N ILE A 93 3.79 4.35 -2.06
CA ILE A 93 4.69 5.50 -1.91
C ILE A 93 5.62 5.62 -3.13
N ALA A 94 6.17 4.51 -3.63
CA ALA A 94 7.00 4.50 -4.83
C ALA A 94 6.30 5.16 -6.02
N LEU A 95 5.05 4.80 -6.26
CA LEU A 95 4.25 5.32 -7.36
C LEU A 95 3.82 6.77 -7.14
N LEU A 96 3.36 7.10 -5.95
CA LEU A 96 2.88 8.45 -5.66
C LEU A 96 4.00 9.48 -5.68
N ASP A 97 5.17 9.15 -5.14
CA ASP A 97 6.25 10.13 -4.96
C ASP A 97 7.28 10.12 -6.10
N HIS A 98 7.45 9.00 -6.82
CA HIS A 98 8.51 8.86 -7.83
C HIS A 98 7.99 8.67 -9.28
N HIS A 99 6.75 8.25 -9.49
CA HIS A 99 6.19 8.18 -10.85
C HIS A 99 5.91 9.61 -11.38
N PRO A 100 6.26 9.94 -12.64
CA PRO A 100 6.08 11.29 -13.20
C PRO A 100 4.65 11.83 -13.06
N ALA A 101 3.66 11.00 -13.33
CA ALA A 101 2.25 11.36 -13.20
C ALA A 101 1.70 11.25 -11.76
N ARG A 102 2.55 10.94 -10.75
CA ARG A 102 2.17 10.81 -9.32
C ARG A 102 0.91 9.95 -9.14
N ARG A 103 0.92 8.75 -9.73
CA ARG A 103 -0.24 7.87 -9.75
C ARG A 103 -0.52 7.27 -8.38
N GLN A 104 -1.77 7.35 -7.94
CA GLN A 104 -2.22 6.66 -6.73
C GLN A 104 -2.48 5.19 -7.03
N LEU A 105 -1.96 4.31 -6.20
CA LEU A 105 -2.23 2.88 -6.27
C LEU A 105 -3.51 2.54 -5.50
N ARG A 106 -4.47 1.90 -6.16
CA ARG A 106 -5.71 1.39 -5.58
C ARG A 106 -5.51 -0.09 -5.25
N MET A 107 -5.25 -0.40 -3.98
CA MET A 107 -4.89 -1.75 -3.54
C MET A 107 -6.11 -2.63 -3.33
N LEU A 108 -6.06 -3.86 -3.84
CA LEU A 108 -7.08 -4.89 -3.59
C LEU A 108 -6.71 -5.70 -2.35
N GLY A 109 -7.45 -5.51 -1.27
CA GLY A 109 -7.19 -6.13 0.02
C GLY A 109 -8.15 -7.27 0.37
N ALA A 110 -7.68 -8.20 1.19
CA ALA A 110 -8.51 -9.27 1.74
C ALA A 110 -9.57 -8.71 2.70
N ASN A 111 -10.70 -9.43 2.82
CA ASN A 111 -11.82 -9.02 3.68
C ASN A 111 -11.39 -8.74 5.15
N LEU A 112 -10.44 -9.52 5.66
CA LEU A 112 -9.89 -9.34 7.01
C LEU A 112 -9.34 -7.93 7.25
N VAL A 113 -8.70 -7.31 6.25
CA VAL A 113 -8.17 -5.95 6.35
C VAL A 113 -9.29 -4.97 6.68
N PHE A 114 -10.42 -5.07 5.99
CA PHE A 114 -11.56 -4.15 6.13
C PHE A 114 -12.42 -4.42 7.36
N GLN A 115 -12.32 -5.61 7.94
CA GLN A 115 -12.97 -5.99 9.20
C GLN A 115 -12.15 -5.60 10.44
N THR A 116 -10.87 -5.32 10.27
CA THR A 116 -9.98 -4.94 11.38
C THR A 116 -10.22 -3.47 11.74
N PRO A 117 -10.59 -3.15 13.00
CA PRO A 117 -10.78 -1.78 13.46
C PRO A 117 -9.56 -0.91 13.17
N VAL A 118 -9.76 0.36 12.84
CA VAL A 118 -8.73 1.34 12.48
C VAL A 118 -8.04 1.01 11.14
N VAL A 119 -7.57 -0.23 10.96
CA VAL A 119 -6.89 -0.66 9.73
C VAL A 119 -7.83 -0.60 8.53
N GLY A 120 -9.07 -1.05 8.68
CA GLY A 120 -10.06 -1.03 7.61
C GLY A 120 -10.42 0.40 7.18
N GLU A 121 -10.54 1.31 8.13
CA GLU A 121 -10.79 2.72 7.83
C GLU A 121 -9.58 3.37 7.13
N TYR A 122 -8.39 3.15 7.67
CA TYR A 122 -7.15 3.58 7.03
C TYR A 122 -7.05 3.06 5.59
N ALA A 123 -7.29 1.76 5.37
CA ALA A 123 -7.23 1.15 4.05
C ALA A 123 -8.21 1.81 3.06
N ARG A 124 -9.47 2.07 3.47
CA ARG A 124 -10.44 2.77 2.63
C ARG A 124 -10.00 4.19 2.31
N LYS A 125 -9.56 4.94 3.31
CA LYS A 125 -9.10 6.34 3.15
C LYS A 125 -7.90 6.44 2.23
N THR A 126 -7.01 5.43 2.22
CA THR A 126 -5.86 5.35 1.31
C THR A 126 -6.19 4.74 -0.06
N GLY A 127 -7.46 4.47 -0.36
CA GLY A 127 -7.92 4.04 -1.67
C GLY A 127 -7.96 2.54 -1.89
N SER A 128 -7.75 1.74 -0.83
CA SER A 128 -7.88 0.28 -0.92
C SER A 128 -9.35 -0.15 -0.93
N THR A 129 -9.65 -1.23 -1.65
CA THR A 129 -10.97 -1.87 -1.67
C THR A 129 -10.86 -3.39 -1.62
N LEU A 130 -12.00 -4.08 -1.56
CA LEU A 130 -12.04 -5.53 -1.50
C LEU A 130 -11.44 -6.16 -2.76
N ALA A 131 -10.69 -7.25 -2.57
CA ALA A 131 -10.15 -8.07 -3.66
C ALA A 131 -11.26 -8.89 -4.32
N CYS A 132 -12.16 -8.22 -5.04
CA CYS A 132 -13.23 -8.82 -5.82
C CYS A 132 -13.21 -8.29 -7.26
N ALA A 133 -13.72 -9.12 -8.20
CA ALA A 133 -13.69 -8.75 -9.62
C ALA A 133 -14.49 -7.47 -9.94
N PRO A 134 -15.71 -7.27 -9.40
CA PRO A 134 -16.48 -6.06 -9.68
C PRO A 134 -15.73 -4.76 -9.32
N ASP A 135 -15.12 -4.70 -8.15
CA ASP A 135 -14.39 -3.49 -7.70
C ASP A 135 -13.12 -3.26 -8.54
N ALA A 136 -12.38 -4.34 -8.84
CA ALA A 136 -11.22 -4.27 -9.72
C ALA A 136 -11.59 -3.74 -11.12
N GLU A 137 -12.63 -4.29 -11.73
CA GLU A 137 -13.12 -3.87 -13.04
C GLU A 137 -13.61 -2.41 -13.05
N ARG A 138 -14.32 -1.97 -12.00
CA ARG A 138 -14.78 -0.57 -11.87
C ARG A 138 -13.60 0.40 -11.79
N LEU A 139 -12.59 0.09 -10.97
CA LEU A 139 -11.39 0.92 -10.84
C LEU A 139 -10.60 0.98 -12.16
N LEU A 140 -10.35 -0.16 -12.78
CA LEU A 140 -9.63 -0.23 -14.06
C LEU A 140 -10.35 0.54 -15.17
N ASN A 141 -11.68 0.40 -15.28
CA ASN A 141 -12.49 1.14 -16.26
C ASN A 141 -12.53 2.66 -16.00
N LYS A 142 -12.32 3.09 -14.75
CA LYS A 142 -12.15 4.51 -14.40
C LYS A 142 -10.76 5.06 -14.71
N GLY A 143 -9.86 4.24 -15.22
CA GLY A 143 -8.48 4.62 -15.50
C GLY A 143 -7.56 4.62 -14.30
N GLU A 144 -7.95 3.95 -13.20
CA GLU A 144 -7.16 3.86 -11.98
C GLU A 144 -6.03 2.84 -12.12
N LEU A 145 -4.94 3.07 -11.39
CA LEU A 145 -3.87 2.11 -11.23
C LEU A 145 -4.22 1.17 -10.08
N VAL A 146 -4.43 -0.10 -10.38
CA VAL A 146 -4.88 -1.11 -9.42
C VAL A 146 -3.74 -2.05 -9.06
N GLY A 147 -3.58 -2.40 -7.78
CA GLY A 147 -2.55 -3.31 -7.30
C GLY A 147 -3.13 -4.55 -6.63
N VAL A 148 -2.58 -5.72 -6.95
CA VAL A 148 -2.93 -6.99 -6.34
C VAL A 148 -1.70 -7.80 -5.98
N TRP A 149 -1.76 -8.48 -4.81
CA TRP A 149 -0.73 -9.39 -4.29
C TRP A 149 -1.30 -10.81 -4.25
N PRO A 150 -1.30 -11.55 -5.38
CA PRO A 150 -2.11 -12.77 -5.51
C PRO A 150 -1.56 -13.99 -4.76
N GLU A 151 -0.36 -13.93 -4.19
CA GLU A 151 0.09 -14.92 -3.21
C GLU A 151 -0.80 -14.92 -1.96
N GLY A 152 -1.34 -13.74 -1.59
CA GLY A 152 -2.21 -13.57 -0.45
C GLY A 152 -1.60 -14.13 0.85
N PHE A 153 -2.40 -14.80 1.66
CA PHE A 153 -1.95 -15.36 2.94
C PHE A 153 -0.85 -16.42 2.84
N LYS A 154 -0.60 -17.00 1.66
CA LYS A 154 0.52 -17.94 1.46
C LYS A 154 1.85 -17.20 1.39
N GLY A 155 1.89 -16.05 0.74
CA GLY A 155 3.06 -15.18 0.72
C GLY A 155 3.36 -14.61 2.11
N VAL A 156 2.33 -14.04 2.76
CA VAL A 156 2.41 -13.50 4.12
C VAL A 156 2.81 -14.55 5.16
N GLY A 157 2.32 -15.77 5.03
CA GLY A 157 2.58 -16.88 5.96
C GLY A 157 3.80 -17.73 5.62
N LYS A 158 4.68 -17.28 4.76
CA LYS A 158 5.87 -17.99 4.32
C LYS A 158 6.96 -18.02 5.41
N PRO A 159 7.53 -19.19 5.76
CA PRO A 159 8.65 -19.25 6.71
C PRO A 159 9.90 -18.59 6.11
N PHE A 160 10.74 -18.03 6.97
CA PHE A 160 11.96 -17.33 6.54
C PHE A 160 12.93 -18.20 5.73
N SER A 161 12.91 -19.51 5.97
CA SER A 161 13.68 -20.49 5.18
C SER A 161 13.25 -20.59 3.72
N GLU A 162 12.03 -20.17 3.40
CA GLU A 162 11.46 -20.15 2.05
C GLU A 162 11.39 -18.74 1.44
N ARG A 163 12.03 -17.76 2.08
CA ARG A 163 12.11 -16.42 1.52
C ARG A 163 12.61 -16.45 0.09
N TYR A 164 12.18 -15.47 -0.71
CA TYR A 164 12.49 -15.35 -2.16
C TYR A 164 11.93 -16.46 -3.06
N LYS A 165 11.15 -17.39 -2.51
CA LYS A 165 10.42 -18.38 -3.31
C LYS A 165 8.99 -17.91 -3.48
N LEU A 166 8.58 -17.67 -4.72
CA LEU A 166 7.19 -17.32 -5.01
C LEU A 166 6.24 -18.46 -4.60
N GLN A 167 5.17 -18.08 -3.93
CA GLN A 167 4.06 -19.00 -3.66
C GLN A 167 3.06 -18.96 -4.80
N ARG A 168 2.30 -20.05 -4.95
CA ARG A 168 1.28 -20.12 -5.99
C ARG A 168 0.30 -18.96 -5.87
N PHE A 169 0.18 -18.18 -6.94
CA PHE A 169 -0.84 -17.16 -7.09
C PHE A 169 -2.23 -17.78 -7.01
N GLY A 170 -3.17 -17.02 -6.45
CA GLY A 170 -4.52 -17.49 -6.21
C GLY A 170 -5.31 -17.84 -7.48
N ARG A 171 -6.60 -17.60 -7.49
CA ARG A 171 -7.55 -18.10 -8.50
C ARG A 171 -7.54 -17.39 -9.86
N GLY A 172 -6.57 -16.58 -10.19
CA GLY A 172 -6.47 -15.92 -11.52
C GLY A 172 -7.57 -14.88 -11.81
N GLY A 173 -8.42 -14.53 -10.83
CA GLY A 173 -9.49 -13.55 -11.02
C GLY A 173 -8.99 -12.17 -11.45
N PHE A 174 -7.78 -11.82 -11.07
CA PHE A 174 -7.12 -10.58 -11.49
C PHE A 174 -6.82 -10.57 -13.00
N VAL A 175 -6.44 -11.72 -13.57
CA VAL A 175 -6.23 -11.87 -15.03
C VAL A 175 -7.54 -11.66 -15.77
N SER A 176 -8.63 -12.27 -15.27
CA SER A 176 -9.96 -12.11 -15.87
C SER A 176 -10.43 -10.64 -15.84
N ALA A 177 -10.18 -9.92 -14.74
CA ALA A 177 -10.51 -8.50 -14.63
C ALA A 177 -9.71 -7.67 -15.64
N ALA A 178 -8.40 -7.89 -15.75
CA ALA A 178 -7.55 -7.19 -16.72
C ALA A 178 -7.98 -7.45 -18.17
N LEU A 179 -8.32 -8.71 -18.52
CA LEU A 179 -8.79 -9.06 -19.85
C LEU A 179 -10.13 -8.38 -20.20
N ARG A 180 -11.10 -8.36 -19.26
CA ARG A 180 -12.40 -7.73 -19.48
C ARG A 180 -12.30 -6.23 -19.65
N THR A 181 -11.41 -5.58 -18.92
CA THR A 181 -11.19 -4.14 -18.97
C THR A 181 -10.15 -3.73 -20.02
N LYS A 182 -9.52 -4.70 -20.69
CA LYS A 182 -8.41 -4.48 -21.65
C LYS A 182 -7.26 -3.67 -21.03
N SER A 183 -7.05 -3.82 -19.73
CA SER A 183 -6.00 -3.12 -18.99
C SER A 183 -4.70 -3.91 -19.06
N PRO A 184 -3.53 -3.27 -19.25
CA PRO A 184 -2.24 -3.95 -19.19
C PRO A 184 -1.97 -4.51 -17.79
N ILE A 185 -1.30 -5.65 -17.74
CA ILE A 185 -0.78 -6.24 -16.49
C ILE A 185 0.71 -5.90 -16.41
N ILE A 186 1.10 -5.30 -15.30
CA ILE A 186 2.47 -4.90 -15.01
C ILE A 186 2.98 -5.79 -13.88
N PRO A 187 3.90 -6.71 -14.15
CA PRO A 187 4.56 -7.47 -13.10
C PRO A 187 5.37 -6.55 -12.20
N CYS A 188 5.33 -6.79 -10.89
CA CYS A 188 6.13 -6.05 -9.93
C CYS A 188 6.85 -7.03 -9.00
N ALA A 189 8.17 -6.92 -8.93
CA ALA A 189 8.99 -7.70 -8.02
C ALA A 189 9.41 -6.86 -6.82
N ILE A 190 9.12 -7.36 -5.61
CA ILE A 190 9.51 -6.72 -4.35
C ILE A 190 10.50 -7.62 -3.62
N VAL A 191 11.74 -7.18 -3.51
CA VAL A 191 12.84 -7.91 -2.88
C VAL A 191 13.26 -7.19 -1.60
N GLY A 192 13.57 -7.93 -0.53
CA GLY A 192 13.94 -7.40 0.78
C GLY A 192 12.78 -7.25 1.76
N ALA A 193 11.53 -7.21 1.29
CA ALA A 193 10.36 -7.11 2.15
C ALA A 193 10.11 -8.37 3.01
N GLU A 194 10.62 -9.52 2.61
CA GLU A 194 10.52 -10.76 3.38
C GLU A 194 11.43 -10.80 4.63
N GLU A 195 12.35 -9.85 4.72
CA GLU A 195 13.32 -9.76 5.82
C GLU A 195 12.80 -8.98 7.03
N ILE A 196 11.72 -8.21 6.86
CA ILE A 196 11.22 -7.34 7.93
C ILE A 196 10.55 -8.06 9.09
N TYR A 197 10.02 -9.26 8.83
CA TYR A 197 9.41 -10.14 9.82
C TYR A 197 9.88 -11.59 9.61
N PRO A 198 11.10 -11.95 10.01
CA PRO A 198 11.62 -13.31 9.84
C PRO A 198 10.74 -14.33 10.57
N MET A 199 9.84 -14.99 9.84
CA MET A 199 8.93 -15.95 10.42
C MET A 199 9.64 -17.28 10.68
N ILE A 200 9.72 -17.66 11.96
CA ILE A 200 10.33 -18.89 12.44
C ILE A 200 9.33 -20.04 12.40
N SER A 201 8.07 -19.75 12.78
CA SER A 201 6.99 -20.72 12.86
C SER A 201 5.62 -20.07 12.73
N ASN A 202 4.62 -20.91 12.44
CA ASN A 202 3.22 -20.52 12.42
C ASN A 202 2.43 -21.38 13.40
N ALA A 203 1.88 -20.78 14.44
CA ALA A 203 1.08 -21.46 15.45
C ALA A 203 -0.36 -21.70 14.94
N LYS A 204 -0.54 -22.67 14.02
CA LYS A 204 -1.82 -22.98 13.37
C LYS A 204 -2.97 -23.25 14.34
N THR A 205 -2.67 -23.90 15.47
CA THR A 205 -3.70 -24.17 16.50
C THR A 205 -4.17 -22.88 17.16
N LEU A 206 -3.24 -21.98 17.52
CA LEU A 206 -3.57 -20.69 18.08
C LEU A 206 -4.30 -19.80 17.08
N ALA A 207 -3.88 -19.82 15.82
CA ALA A 207 -4.58 -19.13 14.73
C ALA A 207 -6.06 -19.55 14.63
N ARG A 208 -6.34 -20.86 14.69
CA ARG A 208 -7.72 -21.39 14.67
C ARG A 208 -8.54 -20.90 15.87
N ILE A 209 -7.97 -20.92 17.07
CA ILE A 209 -8.66 -20.46 18.29
C ILE A 209 -8.99 -18.96 18.19
N MET A 210 -8.09 -18.17 17.60
CA MET A 210 -8.27 -16.73 17.44
C MET A 210 -9.10 -16.34 16.19
N GLY A 211 -9.52 -17.30 15.37
CA GLY A 211 -10.28 -17.03 14.14
C GLY A 211 -9.49 -16.33 13.04
N VAL A 212 -8.13 -16.37 13.11
CA VAL A 212 -7.25 -15.78 12.09
C VAL A 212 -6.61 -16.88 11.23
N GLN A 213 -6.19 -16.53 10.01
CA GLN A 213 -5.62 -17.52 9.09
C GLN A 213 -4.21 -17.95 9.46
N ASN A 214 -3.42 -17.03 10.01
CA ASN A 214 -2.06 -17.27 10.46
C ASN A 214 -1.81 -16.59 11.80
N PHE A 215 -1.12 -17.27 12.70
CA PHE A 215 -0.53 -16.66 13.87
C PHE A 215 0.99 -16.81 13.76
N THR A 216 1.62 -15.75 13.26
CA THR A 216 3.05 -15.74 12.95
C THR A 216 3.89 -15.60 14.20
N ILE A 217 4.88 -16.47 14.34
CA ILE A 217 5.94 -16.36 15.37
C ILE A 217 7.20 -15.91 14.64
N THR A 218 7.64 -14.70 14.94
CA THR A 218 8.88 -14.12 14.41
C THR A 218 9.93 -14.02 15.51
N SER A 219 11.08 -13.47 15.20
CA SER A 219 12.10 -13.14 16.22
C SER A 219 11.59 -12.10 17.25
N THR A 220 10.57 -11.32 16.90
CA THR A 220 10.03 -10.22 17.72
C THR A 220 8.60 -10.46 18.17
N ILE A 221 7.76 -11.14 17.39
CA ILE A 221 6.37 -11.48 17.71
C ILE A 221 6.30 -12.89 18.30
N PRO A 222 5.61 -13.12 19.44
CA PRO A 222 4.84 -12.17 20.25
C PRO A 222 5.65 -11.55 21.41
N TRP A 223 6.93 -11.81 21.48
CA TRP A 223 7.77 -11.53 22.66
C TRP A 223 7.83 -10.06 23.05
N LEU A 224 7.93 -9.17 22.08
CA LEU A 224 8.00 -7.72 22.29
C LEU A 224 6.61 -7.04 22.30
N ARG A 225 5.52 -7.81 22.35
CA ARG A 225 4.14 -7.29 22.35
C ARG A 225 3.92 -6.30 21.18
N PRO A 226 3.36 -5.07 21.37
CA PRO A 226 3.16 -4.13 20.27
C PRO A 226 4.45 -3.74 19.52
N LEU A 227 5.58 -3.66 20.23
CA LEU A 227 6.89 -3.37 19.63
C LEU A 227 7.38 -4.49 18.69
N GLY A 228 6.84 -5.71 18.83
CA GLY A 228 7.11 -6.80 17.90
C GLY A 228 6.54 -6.59 16.50
N LEU A 229 5.60 -5.67 16.33
CA LEU A 229 5.05 -5.27 15.03
C LEU A 229 5.93 -4.24 14.31
N GLU A 230 6.96 -3.71 14.98
CA GLU A 230 7.93 -2.84 14.31
C GLU A 230 8.75 -3.66 13.31
N PRO A 231 8.74 -3.28 12.02
CA PRO A 231 9.46 -4.03 11.00
C PRO A 231 10.96 -3.85 11.17
N LEU A 232 11.73 -4.92 10.97
CA LEU A 232 13.19 -4.83 10.97
C LEU A 232 13.69 -3.99 9.79
N PRO A 233 14.80 -3.24 9.94
CA PRO A 233 15.38 -2.49 8.83
C PRO A 233 15.95 -3.45 7.78
N SER A 234 15.63 -3.20 6.51
CA SER A 234 16.19 -3.94 5.39
C SER A 234 16.33 -3.03 4.16
N LYS A 235 17.11 -3.45 3.17
CA LYS A 235 17.21 -2.76 1.87
C LYS A 235 16.20 -3.39 0.92
N TRP A 236 15.36 -2.56 0.28
CA TRP A 236 14.37 -3.05 -0.68
C TRP A 236 14.66 -2.61 -2.10
N ILE A 237 14.23 -3.45 -3.02
CA ILE A 237 14.12 -3.13 -4.45
C ILE A 237 12.67 -3.40 -4.85
N ILE A 238 12.05 -2.41 -5.49
CA ILE A 238 10.73 -2.53 -6.13
C ILE A 238 10.93 -2.29 -7.61
N GLU A 239 10.69 -3.31 -8.43
CA GLU A 239 10.90 -3.27 -9.87
C GLU A 239 9.59 -3.60 -10.60
N PHE A 240 9.21 -2.72 -11.54
CA PHE A 240 8.00 -2.82 -12.36
C PHE A 240 8.28 -3.25 -13.79
#